data_a5e50e440049c813d07de606a9050f49
#
_entry.id   a5e50e440049c813d07de606a9050f49
#
_cell.length_a   1.000
_cell.length_b   1.000
_cell.length_c   1.000
_cell.angle_alpha   90.00
_cell.angle_beta   90.00
_cell.angle_gamma   90.00
#
_symmetry.space_group_name_H-M   'P 1'
#
loop_
_entity.id
_entity.type
_entity.pdbx_description
1 polymer ?
#
loop_
_entity_poly.entity_id
_entity_poly.type
_entity_poly.pdbx_seq_one_letter_code
_entity_poly.pdbx_strand_id
1 'polypeptide(L)'
;MARDYSVSKGIVDSDQYVYREERDLTKTDIDWGAVSKTLVTDIEKMRDVRETTKADIETKTREQMAEFDNLEQYANETLNVAMLKGAQQAKDFLMTQNNLMKRGFGTPADYQVSKQTISDNFTQIKKVTENADKVFQDLQKRTNSQIPGEQNNIFERMMGELNAGFTEMAGQDLVINPQTGNMSF
;
A
#
# COMPACT_ATOMS: atom_id res chain seq x y z
N MET A 1 -1.10 50.10 -32.98
CA MET A 1 -2.24 49.38 -33.63
C MET A 1 -3.11 48.89 -32.52
N ALA A 2 -4.22 49.58 -32.26
CA ALA A 2 -5.23 49.07 -31.35
C ALA A 2 -5.78 47.77 -31.96
N ARG A 3 -5.60 46.66 -31.29
CA ARG A 3 -6.34 45.45 -31.64
C ARG A 3 -7.78 45.68 -31.25
N ASP A 4 -8.58 45.84 -32.25
CA ASP A 4 -10.03 45.93 -32.13
C ASP A 4 -10.50 44.55 -31.63
N TYR A 5 -10.70 44.42 -30.34
CA TYR A 5 -11.34 43.27 -29.76
C TYR A 5 -12.87 43.39 -29.90
N SER A 6 -13.30 43.56 -31.12
CA SER A 6 -14.72 43.54 -31.49
C SER A 6 -15.33 42.14 -31.34
N VAL A 7 -14.80 41.35 -30.48
CA VAL A 7 -15.09 39.92 -30.34
C VAL A 7 -16.41 39.67 -29.63
N SER A 8 -17.13 40.53 -29.30
CA SER A 8 -18.53 40.36 -28.90
C SER A 8 -19.08 41.64 -28.32
N LYS A 9 -19.78 42.31 -29.17
CA LYS A 9 -20.61 43.46 -28.80
C LYS A 9 -21.66 43.17 -27.72
N GLY A 10 -21.45 42.28 -26.86
CA GLY A 10 -22.37 41.89 -25.80
C GLY A 10 -21.74 41.54 -24.49
N ILE A 11 -20.41 41.49 -24.41
CA ILE A 11 -19.75 40.98 -23.21
C ILE A 11 -18.93 42.01 -22.44
N VAL A 12 -18.52 43.08 -23.07
CA VAL A 12 -17.73 44.12 -22.40
C VAL A 12 -18.27 45.47 -22.73
N ASP A 13 -18.77 46.17 -21.76
CA ASP A 13 -19.12 47.58 -21.87
C ASP A 13 -17.86 48.37 -22.22
N SER A 14 -17.95 49.21 -23.27
CA SER A 14 -16.81 49.97 -23.77
C SER A 14 -16.17 50.83 -22.70
N ASP A 15 -16.96 51.27 -21.74
CA ASP A 15 -16.46 52.10 -20.62
C ASP A 15 -15.65 51.35 -19.60
N GLN A 16 -15.93 50.04 -19.42
CA GLN A 16 -15.11 49.18 -18.56
C GLN A 16 -13.78 48.79 -19.21
N TYR A 17 -13.71 48.80 -20.52
CA TYR A 17 -12.50 48.49 -21.25
C TYR A 17 -11.47 49.62 -21.19
N VAL A 18 -11.93 50.87 -21.26
CA VAL A 18 -11.08 52.06 -21.16
C VAL A 18 -10.37 52.13 -19.77
N TYR A 19 -11.09 51.78 -18.73
CA TYR A 19 -10.49 51.72 -17.36
C TYR A 19 -9.48 50.60 -17.15
N ARG A 20 -9.48 49.57 -17.99
CA ARG A 20 -8.47 48.50 -17.91
C ARG A 20 -7.23 48.79 -18.74
N GLU A 21 -7.33 49.58 -19.81
CA GLU A 21 -6.20 49.98 -20.62
C GLU A 21 -5.27 50.96 -19.90
N GLU A 22 -5.80 51.75 -18.97
CA GLU A 22 -5.01 52.70 -18.18
C GLU A 22 -4.26 52.04 -17.02
N ARG A 23 -4.38 50.73 -16.84
CA ARG A 23 -3.45 50.01 -15.97
C ARG A 23 -2.08 50.02 -16.63
N ASP A 24 -1.28 50.98 -16.24
CA ASP A 24 0.12 51.10 -16.58
C ASP A 24 0.86 49.84 -16.08
N LEU A 25 0.90 48.80 -16.93
CA LEU A 25 1.59 47.56 -16.66
C LEU A 25 3.10 47.74 -16.51
N THR A 26 3.60 48.97 -16.81
CA THR A 26 5.01 49.34 -16.63
C THR A 26 5.35 49.73 -15.20
N LYS A 27 4.35 49.97 -14.34
CA LYS A 27 4.53 50.37 -12.94
C LYS A 27 4.31 49.28 -11.89
N THR A 28 4.15 48.02 -12.29
CA THR A 28 4.38 46.95 -11.36
C THR A 28 5.89 46.79 -11.22
N ASP A 29 6.50 47.59 -10.32
CA ASP A 29 7.83 47.27 -9.81
C ASP A 29 7.73 45.94 -9.07
N ILE A 30 7.68 44.87 -9.86
CA ILE A 30 7.81 43.52 -9.31
C ILE A 30 9.26 43.42 -8.86
N ASP A 31 9.47 43.44 -7.54
CA ASP A 31 10.77 43.11 -7.01
C ASP A 31 11.11 41.67 -7.29
N TRP A 32 11.67 41.45 -8.46
CA TRP A 32 12.12 40.12 -8.90
C TRP A 32 13.14 39.51 -7.96
N GLY A 33 13.87 40.33 -7.20
CA GLY A 33 14.79 39.86 -6.16
C GLY A 33 14.03 39.22 -4.99
N ALA A 34 12.95 39.85 -4.53
CA ALA A 34 12.10 39.29 -3.48
C ALA A 34 11.35 38.03 -3.97
N VAL A 35 10.80 38.08 -5.17
CA VAL A 35 10.11 36.92 -5.79
C VAL A 35 11.09 35.75 -5.94
N SER A 36 12.29 35.99 -6.42
CA SER A 36 13.32 34.96 -6.57
C SER A 36 13.70 34.33 -5.22
N LYS A 37 13.92 35.15 -4.20
CA LYS A 37 14.23 34.66 -2.83
C LYS A 37 13.09 33.82 -2.26
N THR A 38 11.86 34.26 -2.43
CA THR A 38 10.67 33.51 -1.97
C THR A 38 10.58 32.16 -2.69
N LEU A 39 10.75 32.14 -4.01
CA LEU A 39 10.75 30.90 -4.80
C LEU A 39 11.85 29.94 -4.38
N VAL A 40 13.07 30.41 -4.16
CA VAL A 40 14.19 29.60 -3.68
C VAL A 40 13.86 29.00 -2.32
N THR A 41 13.37 29.82 -1.38
CA THR A 41 12.99 29.36 -0.03
C THR A 41 11.87 28.33 -0.08
N ASP A 42 10.88 28.51 -0.95
CA ASP A 42 9.77 27.58 -1.09
C ASP A 42 10.22 26.25 -1.75
N ILE A 43 11.13 26.31 -2.71
CA ILE A 43 11.76 25.12 -3.32
C ILE A 43 12.58 24.37 -2.27
N GLU A 44 13.36 25.04 -1.44
CA GLU A 44 14.12 24.45 -0.34
C GLU A 44 13.18 23.77 0.67
N LYS A 45 12.14 24.46 1.12
CA LYS A 45 11.12 23.87 2.01
C LYS A 45 10.44 22.64 1.40
N MET A 46 10.08 22.70 0.11
CA MET A 46 9.49 21.55 -0.58
C MET A 46 10.48 20.37 -0.68
N ARG A 47 11.76 20.66 -0.85
CA ARG A 47 12.81 19.64 -0.86
C ARG A 47 12.95 18.99 0.51
N ASP A 48 13.03 19.78 1.58
CA ASP A 48 13.14 19.29 2.96
C ASP A 48 11.92 18.44 3.34
N VAL A 49 10.70 18.89 2.99
CA VAL A 49 9.47 18.13 3.20
C VAL A 49 9.52 16.80 2.43
N ARG A 50 10.03 16.80 1.20
CA ARG A 50 10.17 15.55 0.44
C ARG A 50 11.19 14.59 1.06
N GLU A 51 12.31 15.11 1.53
CA GLU A 51 13.37 14.28 2.15
C GLU A 51 12.89 13.70 3.48
N THR A 52 12.24 14.49 4.33
CA THR A 52 11.66 14.02 5.59
C THR A 52 10.55 13.00 5.35
N THR A 53 9.67 13.23 4.37
CA THR A 53 8.61 12.29 4.00
C THR A 53 9.19 10.97 3.51
N LYS A 54 10.25 11.00 2.68
CA LYS A 54 10.92 9.79 2.21
C LYS A 54 11.54 9.00 3.36
N ALA A 55 12.23 9.67 4.29
CA ALA A 55 12.85 9.03 5.45
C ALA A 55 11.80 8.38 6.37
N ASP A 56 10.68 9.07 6.63
CA ASP A 56 9.56 8.55 7.42
C ASP A 56 8.92 7.32 6.76
N ILE A 57 8.68 7.37 5.46
CA ILE A 57 8.14 6.23 4.71
C ILE A 57 9.10 5.05 4.74
N GLU A 58 10.41 5.28 4.61
CA GLU A 58 11.41 4.21 4.66
C GLU A 58 11.45 3.54 6.03
N THR A 59 11.39 4.32 7.09
CA THR A 59 11.34 3.82 8.48
C THR A 59 10.08 2.98 8.69
N LYS A 60 8.92 3.49 8.34
CA LYS A 60 7.63 2.79 8.46
C LYS A 60 7.56 1.52 7.59
N THR A 61 8.21 1.54 6.42
CA THR A 61 8.31 0.35 5.56
C THR A 61 9.15 -0.73 6.24
N ARG A 62 10.27 -0.35 6.85
CA ARG A 62 11.15 -1.28 7.57
C ARG A 62 10.47 -1.89 8.79
N GLU A 63 9.74 -1.09 9.56
CA GLU A 63 8.94 -1.56 10.69
C GLU A 63 7.90 -2.58 10.24
N GLN A 64 7.17 -2.30 9.16
CA GLN A 64 6.17 -3.23 8.62
C GLN A 64 6.79 -4.53 8.11
N MET A 65 7.98 -4.46 7.49
CA MET A 65 8.71 -5.67 7.07
C MET A 65 9.11 -6.52 8.28
N ALA A 66 9.51 -5.88 9.38
CA ALA A 66 9.83 -6.59 10.62
C ALA A 66 8.59 -7.28 11.23
N GLU A 67 7.40 -6.69 11.09
CA GLU A 67 6.15 -7.33 11.49
C GLU A 67 5.87 -8.61 10.68
N PHE A 68 6.17 -8.63 9.38
CA PHE A 68 6.03 -9.82 8.54
C PHE A 68 7.07 -10.90 8.87
N ASP A 69 8.19 -10.53 9.47
CA ASP A 69 9.19 -11.50 9.97
C ASP A 69 8.79 -12.16 11.28
N ASN A 70 7.89 -11.51 12.02
CA ASN A 70 7.41 -12.04 13.31
C ASN A 70 6.26 -13.05 13.09
N LEU A 71 6.61 -14.20 12.48
CA LEU A 71 5.69 -15.30 12.27
C LEU A 71 5.64 -16.23 13.47
N GLU A 72 4.44 -16.64 13.83
CA GLU A 72 4.25 -17.71 14.80
C GLU A 72 4.60 -19.06 14.15
N GLN A 73 5.10 -19.97 14.97
CA GLN A 73 5.37 -21.32 14.52
C GLN A 73 4.11 -22.16 14.69
N TYR A 74 3.59 -22.66 13.60
CA TYR A 74 2.43 -23.55 13.56
C TYR A 74 2.85 -24.99 13.76
N ALA A 75 1.94 -25.83 14.29
CA ALA A 75 2.18 -27.25 14.47
C ALA A 75 2.29 -27.98 13.11
N ASN A 76 1.62 -27.47 12.10
CA ASN A 76 1.72 -28.01 10.73
C ASN A 76 2.84 -27.31 9.95
N GLU A 77 3.85 -28.07 9.52
CA GLU A 77 5.00 -27.53 8.78
C GLU A 77 4.61 -26.90 7.43
N THR A 78 3.59 -27.42 6.77
CA THR A 78 3.11 -26.88 5.48
C THR A 78 2.55 -25.48 5.65
N LEU A 79 1.85 -25.21 6.77
CA LEU A 79 1.38 -23.85 7.10
C LEU A 79 2.55 -22.90 7.37
N ASN A 80 3.62 -23.35 8.01
CA ASN A 80 4.81 -22.54 8.20
C ASN A 80 5.44 -22.13 6.87
N VAL A 81 5.53 -23.08 5.92
CA VAL A 81 6.05 -22.78 4.57
C VAL A 81 5.16 -21.80 3.83
N ALA A 82 3.83 -21.97 3.87
CA ALA A 82 2.88 -21.08 3.23
C ALA A 82 2.97 -19.65 3.79
N MET A 83 3.05 -19.51 5.12
CA MET A 83 3.15 -18.21 5.78
C MET A 83 4.48 -17.51 5.50
N LEU A 84 5.60 -18.25 5.50
CA LEU A 84 6.90 -17.70 5.11
C LEU A 84 6.90 -17.16 3.67
N LYS A 85 6.33 -17.93 2.75
CA LYS A 85 6.21 -17.52 1.34
C LYS A 85 5.35 -16.27 1.21
N GLY A 86 4.19 -16.25 1.85
CA GLY A 86 3.29 -15.10 1.86
C GLY A 86 3.95 -13.84 2.45
N ALA A 87 4.66 -13.98 3.56
CA ALA A 87 5.41 -12.88 4.17
C ALA A 87 6.48 -12.32 3.23
N GLN A 88 7.23 -13.20 2.55
CA GLN A 88 8.24 -12.77 1.59
C GLN A 88 7.63 -12.01 0.41
N GLN A 89 6.54 -12.52 -0.15
CA GLN A 89 5.84 -11.85 -1.25
C GLN A 89 5.27 -10.49 -0.84
N ALA A 90 4.71 -10.37 0.37
CA ALA A 90 4.25 -9.11 0.92
C ALA A 90 5.39 -8.08 1.08
N LYS A 91 6.56 -8.52 1.57
CA LYS A 91 7.75 -7.67 1.65
C LYS A 91 8.23 -7.20 0.28
N ASP A 92 8.35 -8.12 -0.69
CA ASP A 92 8.80 -7.81 -2.04
C ASP A 92 7.86 -6.80 -2.72
N PHE A 93 6.56 -6.93 -2.48
CA PHE A 93 5.59 -5.95 -2.95
C PHE A 93 5.80 -4.58 -2.30
N LEU A 94 5.94 -4.49 -0.98
CA LEU A 94 6.18 -3.22 -0.29
C LEU A 94 7.48 -2.57 -0.73
N MET A 95 8.54 -3.35 -0.94
CA MET A 95 9.81 -2.85 -1.49
C MET A 95 9.62 -2.27 -2.88
N THR A 96 8.86 -2.96 -3.73
CA THR A 96 8.56 -2.51 -5.09
C THR A 96 7.78 -1.21 -5.08
N GLN A 97 6.73 -1.09 -4.27
CA GLN A 97 5.94 0.13 -4.12
C GLN A 97 6.77 1.29 -3.57
N ASN A 98 7.61 1.05 -2.57
CA ASN A 98 8.52 2.06 -2.04
C ASN A 98 9.52 2.55 -3.11
N ASN A 99 10.07 1.64 -3.93
CA ASN A 99 10.97 2.00 -5.01
C ASN A 99 10.26 2.79 -6.13
N LEU A 100 9.04 2.43 -6.48
CA LEU A 100 8.23 3.19 -7.44
C LEU A 100 7.98 4.61 -6.94
N MET A 101 7.58 4.76 -5.69
CA MET A 101 7.37 6.07 -5.08
C MET A 101 8.67 6.91 -5.05
N LYS A 102 9.83 6.31 -4.69
CA LYS A 102 11.14 6.99 -4.71
C LYS A 102 11.50 7.52 -6.10
N ARG A 103 11.06 6.82 -7.15
CA ARG A 103 11.25 7.21 -8.56
C ARG A 103 10.24 8.23 -9.05
N GLY A 104 9.25 8.61 -8.23
CA GLY A 104 8.20 9.57 -8.58
C GLY A 104 6.97 8.95 -9.23
N PHE A 105 6.83 7.63 -9.21
CA PHE A 105 5.63 6.92 -9.64
C PHE A 105 4.73 6.66 -8.43
N GLY A 106 3.57 7.32 -8.39
CA GLY A 106 2.65 7.25 -7.26
C GLY A 106 2.89 8.32 -6.20
N THR A 107 1.93 8.49 -5.33
CA THR A 107 1.98 9.45 -4.23
C THR A 107 2.28 8.78 -2.89
N PRO A 108 2.78 9.51 -1.88
CA PRO A 108 2.90 8.99 -0.53
C PRO A 108 1.58 8.46 0.05
N ALA A 109 0.45 9.07 -0.34
CA ALA A 109 -0.88 8.64 0.09
C ALA A 109 -1.24 7.27 -0.49
N ASP A 110 -1.00 7.04 -1.79
CA ASP A 110 -1.25 5.75 -2.45
C ASP A 110 -0.40 4.64 -1.81
N TYR A 111 0.87 4.96 -1.49
CA TYR A 111 1.74 4.03 -0.79
C TYR A 111 1.20 3.66 0.60
N GLN A 112 0.72 4.63 1.39
CA GLN A 112 0.16 4.36 2.71
C GLN A 112 -1.11 3.50 2.63
N VAL A 113 -1.97 3.72 1.65
CA VAL A 113 -3.16 2.89 1.41
C VAL A 113 -2.75 1.46 1.08
N SER A 114 -1.83 1.27 0.13
CA SER A 114 -1.33 -0.06 -0.24
C SER A 114 -0.68 -0.79 0.94
N LYS A 115 0.12 -0.07 1.73
CA LYS A 115 0.77 -0.58 2.94
C LYS A 115 -0.26 -1.06 3.96
N GLN A 116 -1.27 -0.25 4.26
CA GLN A 116 -2.32 -0.60 5.22
C GLN A 116 -3.11 -1.81 4.73
N THR A 117 -3.51 -1.83 3.46
CA THR A 117 -4.27 -2.95 2.88
C THR A 117 -3.49 -4.27 2.98
N ILE A 118 -2.20 -4.25 2.70
CA ILE A 118 -1.35 -5.45 2.82
C ILE A 118 -1.25 -5.91 4.27
N SER A 119 -1.03 -4.99 5.21
CA SER A 119 -0.96 -5.31 6.63
C SER A 119 -2.26 -5.95 7.13
N ASP A 120 -3.39 -5.37 6.77
CA ASP A 120 -4.71 -5.87 7.16
C ASP A 120 -4.98 -7.26 6.58
N ASN A 121 -4.70 -7.45 5.29
CA ASN A 121 -4.87 -8.74 4.62
C ASN A 121 -3.94 -9.80 5.21
N PHE A 122 -2.67 -9.48 5.45
CA PHE A 122 -1.73 -10.41 6.05
C PHE A 122 -2.15 -10.81 7.48
N THR A 123 -2.66 -9.85 8.25
CA THR A 123 -3.22 -10.12 9.58
C THR A 123 -4.44 -11.05 9.51
N GLN A 124 -5.30 -10.89 8.50
CA GLN A 124 -6.43 -11.79 8.30
C GLN A 124 -5.97 -13.20 7.92
N ILE A 125 -5.02 -13.32 6.98
CA ILE A 125 -4.43 -14.61 6.60
C ILE A 125 -3.82 -15.29 7.82
N LYS A 126 -3.05 -14.56 8.64
CA LYS A 126 -2.47 -15.07 9.89
C LYS A 126 -3.54 -15.66 10.81
N LYS A 127 -4.63 -14.91 11.08
CA LYS A 127 -5.75 -15.39 11.91
C LYS A 127 -6.43 -16.63 11.37
N VAL A 128 -6.65 -16.69 10.05
CA VAL A 128 -7.24 -17.87 9.41
C VAL A 128 -6.31 -19.08 9.56
N THR A 129 -5.01 -18.89 9.35
CA THR A 129 -3.99 -19.92 9.49
C THR A 129 -3.89 -20.43 10.94
N GLU A 130 -3.89 -19.53 11.91
CA GLU A 130 -3.91 -19.89 13.35
C GLU A 130 -5.14 -20.73 13.72
N ASN A 131 -6.31 -20.39 13.19
CA ASN A 131 -7.52 -21.13 13.45
C ASN A 131 -7.47 -22.52 12.78
N ALA A 132 -6.96 -22.60 11.56
CA ALA A 132 -6.77 -23.86 10.85
C ALA A 132 -5.78 -24.77 11.58
N ASP A 133 -4.68 -24.23 12.11
CA ASP A 133 -3.70 -24.97 12.89
C ASP A 133 -4.31 -25.48 14.23
N LYS A 134 -5.13 -24.68 14.91
CA LYS A 134 -5.85 -25.12 16.12
C LYS A 134 -6.79 -26.29 15.81
N VAL A 135 -7.53 -26.23 14.71
CA VAL A 135 -8.41 -27.33 14.28
C VAL A 135 -7.57 -28.59 13.97
N PHE A 136 -6.46 -28.42 13.26
CA PHE A 136 -5.53 -29.52 12.99
C PHE A 136 -5.01 -30.16 14.26
N GLN A 137 -4.54 -29.38 15.23
CA GLN A 137 -4.06 -29.89 16.52
C GLN A 137 -5.15 -30.61 17.32
N ASP A 138 -6.40 -30.09 17.29
CA ASP A 138 -7.53 -30.73 17.99
C ASP A 138 -7.87 -32.09 17.33
N LEU A 139 -7.91 -32.17 16.03
CA LEU A 139 -8.10 -33.42 15.31
C LEU A 139 -6.97 -34.42 15.58
N GLN A 140 -5.72 -33.96 15.60
CA GLN A 140 -4.55 -34.80 15.93
C GLN A 140 -4.65 -35.37 17.36
N LYS A 141 -5.07 -34.57 18.34
CA LYS A 141 -5.29 -35.04 19.71
C LYS A 141 -6.40 -36.09 19.77
N ARG A 142 -7.48 -35.88 19.04
CA ARG A 142 -8.62 -36.83 18.99
C ARG A 142 -8.24 -38.14 18.32
N THR A 143 -7.49 -38.08 17.22
CA THR A 143 -6.98 -39.28 16.54
C THR A 143 -6.06 -40.09 17.44
N ASN A 144 -5.22 -39.40 18.22
CA ASN A 144 -4.27 -40.05 19.14
C ASN A 144 -4.93 -40.56 20.45
N SER A 145 -6.18 -40.20 20.74
CA SER A 145 -6.86 -40.53 22.00
C SER A 145 -7.58 -41.89 22.03
N GLN A 146 -7.21 -42.82 21.19
CA GLN A 146 -7.74 -44.22 21.15
C GLN A 146 -9.27 -44.31 21.13
N ILE A 147 -9.93 -43.50 20.32
CA ILE A 147 -11.38 -43.58 20.13
C ILE A 147 -11.68 -44.79 19.21
N PRO A 148 -12.72 -45.62 19.53
CA PRO A 148 -12.97 -46.87 18.78
C PRO A 148 -13.34 -46.64 17.30
N GLY A 149 -12.65 -47.32 16.41
CA GLY A 149 -12.95 -47.71 15.04
C GLY A 149 -13.46 -46.63 14.09
N GLU A 150 -14.74 -46.46 13.95
CA GLU A 150 -15.33 -45.58 12.94
C GLU A 150 -15.09 -44.08 13.12
N GLN A 151 -15.03 -43.62 14.36
CA GLN A 151 -14.79 -42.19 14.65
C GLN A 151 -13.34 -41.77 14.35
N ASN A 152 -12.40 -42.69 14.54
CA ASN A 152 -10.99 -42.44 14.19
C ASN A 152 -10.81 -42.25 12.69
N ASN A 153 -11.46 -43.08 11.88
CA ASN A 153 -11.43 -42.98 10.40
C ASN A 153 -11.97 -41.63 9.91
N ILE A 154 -12.98 -41.07 10.59
CA ILE A 154 -13.53 -39.76 10.25
C ILE A 154 -12.48 -38.66 10.54
N PHE A 155 -11.85 -38.72 11.70
CA PHE A 155 -10.81 -37.72 12.07
C PHE A 155 -9.57 -37.83 11.17
N GLU A 156 -9.11 -39.03 10.83
CA GLU A 156 -8.01 -39.22 9.89
C GLU A 156 -8.33 -38.67 8.50
N ARG A 157 -9.55 -38.87 8.01
CA ARG A 157 -10.01 -38.32 6.72
C ARG A 157 -10.03 -36.78 6.80
N MET A 158 -10.60 -36.21 7.86
CA MET A 158 -10.62 -34.74 8.02
C MET A 158 -9.22 -34.13 8.10
N MET A 159 -8.28 -34.79 8.78
CA MET A 159 -6.87 -34.39 8.77
C MET A 159 -6.25 -34.48 7.40
N GLY A 160 -6.57 -35.52 6.64
CA GLY A 160 -6.12 -35.69 5.25
C GLY A 160 -6.61 -34.56 4.34
N GLU A 161 -7.89 -34.22 4.45
CA GLU A 161 -8.50 -33.10 3.71
C GLU A 161 -7.89 -31.74 4.07
N LEU A 162 -7.66 -31.49 5.38
CA LEU A 162 -6.95 -30.28 5.83
C LEU A 162 -5.51 -30.19 5.31
N ASN A 163 -4.76 -31.29 5.39
CA ASN A 163 -3.39 -31.33 4.89
C ASN A 163 -3.33 -31.13 3.37
N ALA A 164 -4.29 -31.66 2.62
CA ALA A 164 -4.41 -31.42 1.18
C ALA A 164 -4.63 -29.92 0.90
N GLY A 165 -5.56 -29.26 1.64
CA GLY A 165 -5.79 -27.83 1.54
C GLY A 165 -4.56 -26.99 1.92
N PHE A 166 -3.83 -27.38 2.97
CA PHE A 166 -2.59 -26.70 3.36
C PHE A 166 -1.49 -26.85 2.30
N THR A 167 -1.40 -28.02 1.67
CA THR A 167 -0.45 -28.27 0.59
C THR A 167 -0.78 -27.46 -0.64
N GLU A 168 -2.06 -27.34 -0.97
CA GLU A 168 -2.54 -26.50 -2.07
C GLU A 168 -2.20 -25.03 -1.80
N MET A 169 -2.50 -24.52 -0.60
CA MET A 169 -2.17 -23.16 -0.19
C MET A 169 -0.67 -22.88 -0.25
N ALA A 170 0.17 -23.80 0.20
CA ALA A 170 1.63 -23.67 0.14
C ALA A 170 2.16 -23.73 -1.30
N GLY A 171 1.49 -24.46 -2.19
CA GLY A 171 1.82 -24.58 -3.61
C GLY A 171 1.44 -23.36 -4.44
N GLN A 172 0.43 -22.61 -4.02
CA GLN A 172 -0.04 -21.40 -4.71
C GLN A 172 0.85 -20.20 -4.39
N ASP A 173 0.95 -19.28 -5.36
CA ASP A 173 1.55 -17.98 -5.11
C ASP A 173 0.50 -17.01 -4.60
N LEU A 174 0.86 -16.26 -3.58
CA LEU A 174 0.05 -15.15 -3.12
C LEU A 174 0.02 -14.07 -4.21
N VAL A 175 -1.13 -13.86 -4.81
CA VAL A 175 -1.31 -12.81 -5.82
C VAL A 175 -1.65 -11.51 -5.09
N ILE A 176 -0.81 -10.50 -5.27
CA ILE A 176 -1.04 -9.16 -4.71
C ILE A 176 -1.43 -8.23 -5.86
N ASN A 177 -2.63 -7.65 -5.78
CA ASN A 177 -3.07 -6.65 -6.74
C ASN A 177 -2.18 -5.40 -6.61
N PRO A 178 -1.44 -4.99 -7.66
CA PRO A 178 -0.49 -3.89 -7.56
C PRO A 178 -1.14 -2.51 -7.35
N GLN A 179 -2.43 -2.38 -7.64
CA GLN A 179 -3.16 -1.12 -7.48
C GLN A 179 -3.84 -1.00 -6.12
N THR A 180 -4.38 -2.09 -5.60
CA THR A 180 -5.17 -2.06 -4.36
C THR A 180 -4.45 -2.64 -3.16
N GLY A 181 -3.39 -3.45 -3.37
CA GLY A 181 -2.72 -4.20 -2.31
C GLY A 181 -3.51 -5.42 -1.81
N ASN A 182 -4.68 -5.73 -2.43
CA ASN A 182 -5.46 -6.89 -2.05
C ASN A 182 -4.69 -8.18 -2.35
N MET A 183 -4.76 -9.10 -1.40
CA MET A 183 -4.11 -10.40 -1.46
C MET A 183 -5.14 -11.51 -1.71
N SER A 184 -4.79 -12.48 -2.56
CA SER A 184 -5.55 -13.71 -2.80
C SER A 184 -4.60 -14.85 -3.11
N PHE A 185 -5.02 -16.08 -2.74
CA PHE A 185 -4.39 -17.31 -3.21
C PHE A 185 -5.05 -17.78 -4.47
#